data_aa5c1b92762675be9b450c50e4b5033c
#
_entry.id   aa5c1b92762675be9b450c50e4b5033c
#
_cell.length_a   1.000
_cell.length_b   1.000
_cell.length_c   1.000
_cell.angle_alpha   90.00
_cell.angle_beta   90.00
_cell.angle_gamma   90.00
#
_symmetry.space_group_name_H-M   'P 1'
#
loop_
_entity.id
_entity.type
_entity.pdbx_description
1 polymer ?
#
loop_
_entity_poly.entity_id
_entity_poly.type
_entity_poly.pdbx_seq_one_letter_code
_entity_poly.pdbx_strand_id
1 'polypeptide(L)'
;MWDKLEKGPIIMIGLADGRSHSEPLTAQLDRDQVDTIWFFIGKDNRLAKGGAAMAQFVSKGQDFFACLSGRVAVDNNPAMIDKLWSKPVEAWFPGGKTDPNLALLRFSIDEAELWEADMSLTGKLKLLFGGKIRADEEGSHAVVSDTLV
;
A
#
# COMPACT_ATOMS: atom_id res chain seq x y z
N MET A 1 8.83 6.73 0.37
CA MET A 1 7.67 5.90 0.76
C MET A 1 8.03 4.42 0.91
N TRP A 2 8.59 3.77 -0.09
CA TRP A 2 8.87 2.32 -0.09
C TRP A 2 9.72 1.86 1.09
N ASP A 3 10.83 2.55 1.39
CA ASP A 3 11.70 2.21 2.54
C ASP A 3 10.98 2.34 3.89
N LYS A 4 10.06 3.26 4.01
CA LYS A 4 9.23 3.42 5.21
C LYS A 4 8.21 2.29 5.33
N LEU A 5 7.60 1.94 4.21
CA LEU A 5 6.62 0.86 4.14
C LEU A 5 7.24 -0.51 4.41
N GLU A 6 8.45 -0.77 3.93
CA GLU A 6 9.18 -2.02 4.24
C GLU A 6 9.46 -2.20 5.73
N LYS A 7 9.73 -1.11 6.44
CA LYS A 7 10.01 -1.14 7.88
C LYS A 7 8.77 -1.32 8.75
N GLY A 8 7.58 -1.01 8.21
CA GLY A 8 6.30 -1.21 8.87
C GLY A 8 5.21 -1.42 7.81
N PRO A 9 5.07 -2.64 7.30
CA PRO A 9 4.32 -2.90 6.08
C PRO A 9 2.80 -2.97 6.26
N ILE A 10 2.27 -2.47 7.36
CA ILE A 10 0.82 -2.43 7.57
C ILE A 10 0.23 -1.17 6.96
N ILE A 11 -0.76 -1.35 6.13
CA ILE A 11 -1.48 -0.27 5.45
C ILE A 11 -2.99 -0.48 5.59
N MET A 12 -3.71 0.59 5.86
CA MET A 12 -5.18 0.55 5.84
C MET A 12 -5.63 0.68 4.39
N ILE A 13 -6.46 -0.23 3.93
CA ILE A 13 -6.98 -0.22 2.56
C ILE A 13 -8.44 -0.62 2.51
N GLY A 14 -9.22 0.07 1.69
CA GLY A 14 -10.62 -0.20 1.50
C GLY A 14 -11.11 0.20 0.12
N LEU A 15 -12.25 -0.35 -0.28
CA LEU A 15 -12.91 0.05 -1.51
C LEU A 15 -13.47 1.47 -1.39
N ALA A 16 -13.30 2.26 -2.43
CA ALA A 16 -13.81 3.62 -2.51
C ALA A 16 -15.30 3.65 -2.94
N ASP A 17 -16.11 2.79 -2.33
CA ASP A 17 -17.54 2.67 -2.63
C ASP A 17 -18.44 3.41 -1.63
N GLY A 18 -17.85 4.04 -0.61
CA GLY A 18 -18.57 4.76 0.44
C GLY A 18 -19.31 3.85 1.44
N ARG A 19 -19.14 2.54 1.36
CA ARG A 19 -19.85 1.54 2.16
C ARG A 19 -18.96 0.61 2.95
N SER A 20 -17.85 0.20 2.34
CA SER A 20 -16.90 -0.74 2.95
C SER A 20 -15.97 -0.03 3.92
N HIS A 21 -15.71 -0.66 5.06
CA HIS A 21 -14.63 -0.23 5.94
C HIS A 21 -13.28 -0.58 5.34
N SER A 22 -12.29 0.27 5.59
CA SER A 22 -10.89 -0.09 5.37
C SER A 22 -10.44 -1.11 6.41
N GLU A 23 -9.49 -1.95 6.03
CA GLU A 23 -8.89 -2.96 6.90
C GLU A 23 -7.37 -2.92 6.82
N PRO A 24 -6.66 -3.32 7.88
CA PRO A 24 -5.22 -3.39 7.84
C PRO A 24 -4.77 -4.63 7.07
N LEU A 25 -3.92 -4.43 6.08
CA LEU A 25 -3.28 -5.51 5.34
C LEU A 25 -1.76 -5.31 5.33
N THR A 26 -1.05 -6.42 5.21
CA THR A 26 0.41 -6.40 5.07
C THR A 26 0.80 -6.22 3.61
N ALA A 27 1.42 -5.09 3.32
CA ALA A 27 1.91 -4.77 1.99
C ALA A 27 3.08 -5.67 1.60
N GLN A 28 3.01 -6.22 0.40
CA GLN A 28 4.11 -6.92 -0.25
C GLN A 28 4.61 -6.05 -1.40
N LEU A 29 5.90 -5.80 -1.44
CA LEU A 29 6.48 -4.86 -2.38
C LEU A 29 7.37 -5.59 -3.39
N ASP A 30 7.14 -5.29 -4.65
CA ASP A 30 8.05 -5.62 -5.73
C ASP A 30 8.74 -4.34 -6.17
N ARG A 31 10.07 -4.25 -5.96
CA ARG A 31 10.86 -3.07 -6.29
C ARG A 31 10.93 -2.77 -7.78
N ASP A 32 10.60 -3.76 -8.60
CA ASP A 32 10.50 -3.59 -10.06
C ASP A 32 9.17 -2.93 -10.49
N GLN A 33 8.21 -2.83 -9.56
CA GLN A 33 6.88 -2.25 -9.80
C GLN A 33 6.57 -1.17 -8.75
N VAL A 34 7.05 0.03 -8.99
CA VAL A 34 6.97 1.14 -8.03
C VAL A 34 5.59 1.79 -7.88
N ASP A 35 4.65 1.42 -8.72
CA ASP A 35 3.26 1.90 -8.72
C ASP A 35 2.26 0.84 -8.22
N THR A 36 2.77 -0.27 -7.70
CA THR A 36 1.94 -1.42 -7.32
C THR A 36 2.29 -1.91 -5.93
N ILE A 37 1.26 -2.18 -5.13
CA ILE A 37 1.37 -2.88 -3.86
C ILE A 37 0.55 -4.16 -3.94
N TRP A 38 1.11 -5.25 -3.45
CA TRP A 38 0.47 -6.55 -3.44
C TRP A 38 0.06 -6.96 -2.03
N PHE A 39 -1.01 -7.76 -1.93
CA PHE A 39 -1.50 -8.28 -0.67
C PHE A 39 -1.92 -9.74 -0.83
N PHE A 40 -1.51 -10.59 0.10
CA PHE A 40 -2.10 -11.91 0.22
C PHE A 40 -3.38 -11.82 1.05
N ILE A 41 -4.49 -12.25 0.50
CA ILE A 41 -5.81 -12.19 1.14
C ILE A 41 -6.52 -13.55 1.02
N GLY A 42 -7.54 -13.76 1.85
CA GLY A 42 -8.52 -14.81 1.60
C GLY A 42 -9.37 -14.44 0.38
N LYS A 43 -9.70 -15.40 -0.45
CA LYS A 43 -10.49 -15.17 -1.68
C LYS A 43 -11.89 -14.61 -1.42
N ASP A 44 -12.42 -14.76 -0.22
CA ASP A 44 -13.70 -14.20 0.24
C ASP A 44 -13.57 -12.83 0.91
N ASN A 45 -12.35 -12.26 0.93
CA ASN A 45 -12.13 -10.91 1.43
C ASN A 45 -12.94 -9.89 0.62
N ARG A 46 -13.42 -8.85 1.32
CA ARG A 46 -14.23 -7.77 0.71
C ARG A 46 -13.55 -7.06 -0.47
N LEU A 47 -12.22 -7.01 -0.49
CA LEU A 47 -11.45 -6.38 -1.58
C LEU A 47 -11.36 -7.25 -2.83
N ALA A 48 -11.67 -8.55 -2.74
CA ALA A 48 -11.55 -9.48 -3.85
C ALA A 48 -12.51 -9.17 -5.00
N LYS A 49 -13.62 -8.49 -4.74
CA LYS A 49 -14.53 -8.04 -5.80
C LYS A 49 -13.93 -6.96 -6.72
N GLY A 50 -12.84 -6.34 -6.29
CA GLY A 50 -12.13 -5.35 -7.08
C GLY A 50 -12.82 -4.00 -7.18
N GLY A 51 -12.16 -3.08 -7.85
CA GLY A 51 -12.65 -1.73 -8.11
C GLY A 51 -11.75 -0.63 -7.56
N ALA A 52 -12.27 0.59 -7.57
CA ALA A 52 -11.58 1.73 -6.99
C ALA A 52 -11.33 1.53 -5.49
N ALA A 53 -10.14 1.87 -5.04
CA ALA A 53 -9.72 1.68 -3.67
C ALA A 53 -8.86 2.85 -3.19
N MET A 54 -8.85 3.04 -1.89
CA MET A 54 -7.95 3.99 -1.21
C MET A 54 -7.19 3.28 -0.12
N ALA A 55 -5.93 3.66 0.02
CA ALA A 55 -5.06 3.16 1.07
C ALA A 55 -4.42 4.31 1.83
N GLN A 56 -4.27 4.15 3.14
CA GLN A 56 -3.63 5.12 4.02
C GLN A 56 -2.49 4.44 4.75
N PHE A 57 -1.35 5.09 4.76
CA PHE A 57 -0.15 4.61 5.41
C PHE A 57 0.41 5.66 6.37
N VAL A 58 0.79 5.20 7.54
CA VAL A 58 1.54 5.97 8.53
C VAL A 58 2.81 5.19 8.86
N SER A 59 3.96 5.81 8.69
CA SER A 59 5.24 5.17 9.01
C SER A 59 5.32 4.83 10.51
N LYS A 60 6.13 3.83 10.82
CA LYS A 60 6.34 3.37 12.20
C LYS A 60 6.80 4.49 13.14
N GLY A 61 7.58 5.44 12.63
CA GLY A 61 8.05 6.62 13.39
C GLY A 61 7.05 7.77 13.43
N GLN A 62 5.90 7.64 12.76
CA GLN A 62 4.90 8.71 12.61
C GLN A 62 5.47 10.01 12.00
N ASP A 63 6.50 9.86 11.18
CA ASP A 63 7.18 10.96 10.50
C ASP A 63 6.85 11.04 9.01
N PHE A 64 6.07 10.09 8.50
CA PHE A 64 5.65 10.03 7.10
C PHE A 64 4.22 9.50 6.99
N PHE A 65 3.41 10.15 6.18
CA PHE A 65 2.03 9.80 5.93
C PHE A 65 1.79 9.72 4.42
N ALA A 66 0.96 8.79 3.99
CA ALA A 66 0.57 8.66 2.60
C ALA A 66 -0.91 8.33 2.47
N CYS A 67 -1.56 8.96 1.50
CA CYS A 67 -2.88 8.57 1.04
C CYS A 67 -2.76 8.18 -0.43
N LEU A 68 -3.12 6.96 -0.76
CA LEU A 68 -2.99 6.39 -2.08
C LEU A 68 -4.37 6.10 -2.65
N SER A 69 -4.62 6.49 -3.87
CA SER A 69 -5.83 6.09 -4.60
C SER A 69 -5.46 5.30 -5.84
N GLY A 70 -6.30 4.35 -6.19
CA GLY A 70 -6.06 3.47 -7.31
C GLY A 70 -7.14 2.42 -7.44
N ARG A 71 -6.75 1.26 -7.92
CA ARG A 71 -7.66 0.15 -8.17
C ARG A 71 -7.09 -1.15 -7.64
N VAL A 72 -7.96 -1.96 -7.06
CA VAL A 72 -7.62 -3.33 -6.65
C VAL A 72 -8.25 -4.34 -7.61
N ALA A 73 -7.53 -5.41 -7.85
CA ALA A 73 -7.99 -6.58 -8.58
C ALA A 73 -7.26 -7.83 -8.10
N VAL A 74 -7.95 -8.95 -8.05
CA VAL A 74 -7.30 -10.24 -7.83
C VAL A 74 -6.46 -10.58 -9.06
N ASP A 75 -5.21 -10.88 -8.84
CA ASP A 75 -4.25 -11.28 -9.87
C ASP A 75 -3.38 -12.42 -9.33
N ASN A 76 -3.87 -13.64 -9.48
CA ASN A 76 -3.23 -14.84 -8.97
C ASN A 76 -2.06 -15.31 -9.88
N ASN A 77 -1.22 -14.39 -10.31
CA ASN A 77 -0.03 -14.71 -11.11
C ASN A 77 0.92 -15.61 -10.32
N PRO A 78 1.16 -16.86 -10.77
CA PRO A 78 1.99 -17.81 -10.02
C PRO A 78 3.43 -17.31 -9.80
N ALA A 79 4.01 -16.65 -10.79
CA ALA A 79 5.36 -16.11 -10.68
C ALA A 79 5.45 -15.02 -9.61
N MET A 80 4.42 -14.17 -9.50
CA MET A 80 4.36 -13.14 -8.48
C MET A 80 4.11 -13.73 -7.09
N ILE A 81 3.24 -14.73 -6.98
CA ILE A 81 3.02 -15.48 -5.73
C ILE A 81 4.35 -16.07 -5.26
N ASP A 82 5.10 -16.72 -6.14
CA ASP A 82 6.42 -17.28 -5.81
C ASP A 82 7.42 -16.20 -5.35
N LYS A 83 7.46 -15.08 -6.05
CA LYS A 83 8.37 -13.97 -5.74
C LYS A 83 8.12 -13.35 -4.38
N LEU A 84 6.84 -13.18 -4.00
CA LEU A 84 6.42 -12.52 -2.77
C LEU A 84 6.22 -13.48 -1.59
N TRP A 85 6.26 -14.78 -1.84
CA TRP A 85 6.02 -15.79 -0.78
C TRP A 85 7.06 -15.70 0.33
N SER A 86 6.59 -15.80 1.56
CA SER A 86 7.45 -15.76 2.75
C SER A 86 6.87 -16.61 3.87
N LYS A 87 7.68 -16.90 4.89
CA LYS A 87 7.23 -17.67 6.06
C LYS A 87 6.03 -17.02 6.79
N PRO A 88 5.98 -15.70 7.00
CA PRO A 88 4.79 -15.08 7.57
C PRO A 88 3.52 -15.28 6.73
N VAL A 89 3.63 -15.25 5.41
CA VAL A 89 2.51 -15.52 4.50
C VAL A 89 2.06 -16.97 4.62
N GLU A 90 3.01 -17.90 4.66
CA GLU A 90 2.74 -19.34 4.80
C GLU A 90 1.96 -19.66 6.09
N ALA A 91 2.22 -18.95 7.18
CA ALA A 91 1.49 -19.12 8.43
C ALA A 91 -0.02 -18.84 8.32
N TRP A 92 -0.42 -17.96 7.39
CA TRP A 92 -1.83 -17.64 7.13
C TRP A 92 -2.51 -18.59 6.15
N PHE A 93 -1.74 -19.30 5.35
CA PHE A 93 -2.25 -20.20 4.31
C PHE A 93 -1.64 -21.59 4.45
N PRO A 94 -2.25 -22.46 5.30
CA PRO A 94 -1.71 -23.80 5.59
C PRO A 94 -1.57 -24.69 4.37
N GLY A 95 -2.38 -24.47 3.32
CA GLY A 95 -2.29 -25.17 2.05
C GLY A 95 -1.15 -24.71 1.15
N GLY A 96 -0.34 -23.73 1.59
CA GLY A 96 0.76 -23.18 0.82
C GLY A 96 0.32 -22.34 -0.37
N LYS A 97 1.18 -22.22 -1.37
CA LYS A 97 0.96 -21.41 -2.58
C LYS A 97 -0.24 -21.84 -3.42
N THR A 98 -0.73 -23.06 -3.23
CA THR A 98 -1.90 -23.63 -3.90
C THR A 98 -3.12 -23.73 -2.97
N ASP A 99 -3.08 -23.09 -1.82
CA ASP A 99 -4.21 -23.05 -0.90
C ASP A 99 -5.46 -22.53 -1.61
N PRO A 100 -6.59 -23.24 -1.58
CA PRO A 100 -7.80 -22.84 -2.27
C PRO A 100 -8.41 -21.53 -1.74
N ASN A 101 -8.03 -21.12 -0.53
CA ASN A 101 -8.48 -19.85 0.07
C ASN A 101 -7.55 -18.67 -0.24
N LEU A 102 -6.41 -18.92 -0.88
CA LEU A 102 -5.44 -17.88 -1.22
C LEU A 102 -5.89 -17.06 -2.42
N ALA A 103 -5.78 -15.76 -2.32
CA ALA A 103 -5.80 -14.84 -3.45
C ALA A 103 -4.69 -13.81 -3.32
N LEU A 104 -4.08 -13.44 -4.43
CA LEU A 104 -3.14 -12.33 -4.50
C LEU A 104 -3.88 -11.11 -5.05
N LEU A 105 -3.94 -10.06 -4.25
CA LEU A 105 -4.57 -8.80 -4.61
C LEU A 105 -3.51 -7.83 -5.10
N ARG A 106 -3.74 -7.24 -6.26
CA ARG A 106 -2.93 -6.17 -6.82
C ARG A 106 -3.62 -4.84 -6.59
N PHE A 107 -2.92 -3.89 -5.98
CA PHE A 107 -3.32 -2.50 -5.87
C PHE A 107 -2.45 -1.65 -6.78
N SER A 108 -3.03 -1.19 -7.88
CA SER A 108 -2.38 -0.29 -8.83
C SER A 108 -2.66 1.15 -8.42
N ILE A 109 -1.60 1.90 -8.12
CA ILE A 109 -1.69 3.27 -7.60
C ILE A 109 -1.80 4.25 -8.77
N ASP A 110 -2.86 5.06 -8.77
CA ASP A 110 -3.07 6.12 -9.77
C ASP A 110 -2.57 7.48 -9.25
N GLU A 111 -2.78 7.76 -7.97
CA GLU A 111 -2.42 9.03 -7.35
C GLU A 111 -1.97 8.79 -5.91
N ALA A 112 -0.97 9.54 -5.49
CA ALA A 112 -0.48 9.52 -4.11
C ALA A 112 -0.39 10.94 -3.56
N GLU A 113 -0.83 11.12 -2.33
CA GLU A 113 -0.64 12.33 -1.55
C GLU A 113 0.25 11.99 -0.36
N LEU A 114 1.37 12.71 -0.22
CA LEU A 114 2.43 12.38 0.73
C LEU A 114 2.71 13.55 1.66
N TRP A 115 2.93 13.25 2.94
CA TRP A 115 3.31 14.24 3.96
C TRP A 115 4.50 13.71 4.74
N GLU A 116 5.47 14.59 4.98
CA GLU A 116 6.53 14.34 5.95
C GLU A 116 6.35 15.26 7.17
N ALA A 117 6.62 14.70 8.33
CA ALA A 117 6.57 15.42 9.60
C ALA A 117 7.96 15.47 10.21
N ASP A 118 8.40 16.66 10.60
CA ASP A 118 9.60 16.80 11.40
C ASP A 118 9.24 16.68 12.90
N MET A 119 9.51 15.50 13.45
CA MET A 119 9.27 15.22 14.87
C MET A 119 10.43 15.69 15.77
N SER A 120 11.53 16.19 15.20
CA SER A 120 12.74 16.57 15.94
C SER A 120 12.63 17.92 16.64
N LEU A 121 11.69 18.76 16.27
CA LEU A 121 11.53 20.10 16.81
C LEU A 121 10.36 20.19 17.80
N THR A 122 10.67 20.07 19.11
CA THR A 122 9.84 20.52 20.23
C THR A 122 8.45 19.93 20.38
N GLY A 123 8.25 18.63 20.07
CA GLY A 123 6.96 17.93 20.31
C GLY A 123 5.76 18.50 19.55
N LYS A 124 6.00 19.36 18.57
CA LYS A 124 4.98 19.87 17.66
C LYS A 124 5.11 19.18 16.32
N LEU A 125 4.03 18.51 15.90
CA LEU A 125 3.93 17.98 14.57
C LEU A 125 3.93 19.16 13.58
N LYS A 126 5.03 19.30 12.84
CA LYS A 126 5.11 20.23 11.72
C LYS A 126 5.07 19.43 10.43
N LEU A 127 3.97 19.51 9.73
CA LEU A 127 3.85 18.94 8.38
C LEU A 127 4.65 19.82 7.41
N LEU A 128 5.72 19.25 6.85
CA LEU A 128 6.63 19.99 5.98
C LEU A 128 6.24 19.90 4.51
N PHE A 129 5.52 18.85 4.11
CA PHE A 129 5.21 18.61 2.70
C PHE A 129 3.82 18.02 2.52
N GLY A 130 3.05 18.56 1.58
CA GLY A 130 1.91 17.91 0.96
C GLY A 130 2.04 18.04 -0.55
N GLY A 131 2.06 16.93 -1.28
CA GLY A 131 2.17 16.92 -2.73
C GLY A 131 1.37 15.77 -3.35
N LYS A 132 0.70 16.03 -4.47
CA LYS A 132 0.04 15.00 -5.26
C LYS A 132 0.98 14.49 -6.33
N ILE A 133 1.13 13.17 -6.41
CA ILE A 133 1.91 12.50 -7.43
C ILE A 133 0.97 11.58 -8.19
N ARG A 134 0.98 11.67 -9.50
CA ARG A 134 0.25 10.78 -10.40
C ARG A 134 1.19 9.75 -10.98
N ALA A 135 0.72 8.53 -11.13
CA ALA A 135 1.51 7.42 -11.67
C ALA A 135 1.93 7.63 -13.14
N ASP A 136 1.21 8.47 -13.86
CA ASP A 136 1.46 8.82 -15.26
C ASP A 136 2.46 10.00 -15.44
N GLU A 137 2.81 10.67 -14.36
CA GLU A 137 3.88 11.67 -14.39
C GLU A 137 5.23 10.95 -14.35
N GLU A 138 5.99 11.12 -15.42
CA GLU A 138 7.23 10.41 -15.68
C GLU A 138 8.16 10.31 -14.47
N GLY A 139 8.53 9.06 -14.17
CA GLY A 139 9.70 8.74 -13.36
C GLY A 139 9.50 9.05 -11.89
N SER A 140 9.03 8.10 -11.16
CA SER A 140 9.30 7.68 -9.76
C SER A 140 10.11 8.62 -8.83
N HIS A 141 10.33 9.87 -9.20
CA HIS A 141 10.88 10.90 -8.34
C HIS A 141 9.75 11.78 -7.85
N ALA A 142 9.39 11.54 -6.59
CA ALA A 142 8.60 12.49 -5.83
C ALA A 142 9.31 13.85 -5.85
N VAL A 143 9.01 14.71 -6.81
CA VAL A 143 9.27 16.13 -6.66
C VAL A 143 8.19 16.63 -5.71
N VAL A 144 8.47 16.56 -4.43
CA VAL A 144 7.69 17.24 -3.42
C VAL A 144 7.93 18.72 -3.65
N SER A 145 6.98 19.38 -4.30
CA SER A 145 7.02 20.83 -4.36
C SER A 145 6.71 21.35 -2.96
N ASP A 146 7.63 22.12 -2.40
CA ASP A 146 7.47 22.85 -1.15
C ASP A 146 6.18 23.66 -1.17
N THR A 147 5.14 23.11 -0.58
CA THR A 147 4.02 23.93 -0.15
C THR A 147 4.05 23.94 1.36
N LEU A 148 4.63 24.98 1.90
CA LEU A 148 4.52 25.34 3.31
C LEU A 148 3.04 25.53 3.61
N VAL A 149 2.49 24.66 4.39
CA VAL A 149 1.23 24.89 5.07
C VAL A 149 1.49 25.36 6.47
#